data_5c7c897b113428cdd9c88d9c9cf57e65
#
_entry.id   5c7c897b113428cdd9c88d9c9cf57e65
#
_cell.length_a   1.000
_cell.length_b   1.000
_cell.length_c   1.000
_cell.angle_alpha   90.00
_cell.angle_beta   90.00
_cell.angle_gamma   90.00
#
_symmetry.space_group_name_H-M   'P 1'
#
loop_
_entity.id
_entity.type
_entity.pdbx_description
1 polymer ?
#
loop_
_entity_poly.entity_id
_entity_poly.type
_entity_poly.pdbx_seq_one_letter_code
_entity_poly.pdbx_strand_id
1 'polypeptide(L)'
;MAKAKLVNSPSVVGGVDTHKDLHVAAVVDQNNRVLGSEFFATTRQGYRQMLAWMASFGTVERIGIECTGSYGAGLLRYLQSAEIEVLEVTAPDKMERRKRGKSDTIDAESAAHAAFSRIRTVTPKTRSGMIEALRVLKVCRKTAVAARRIALQMIQMNIVSAPDELRDQIRHLTRMQLIRTLAAWRPDVTAYRNVQDAYRIALKSLARRYLELHDEIADLDVMITSIVDELAPELIRRKAVGYECASQLLITAGDNPQRLTSESGFAALCGVSPVPVSSGKTNRHRLNRGGDRAANSALHIIAIGRLRTDTKTQEYVAKRVAEGHSKMEALRCLKRYISREVYTLLRNQNRQINSTQITT
;
A
#
# COMPACT_ATOMS: atom_id res chain seq x y z
N MET A 1 6.97 58.57 2.44
CA MET A 1 7.21 57.18 1.94
C MET A 1 5.89 56.44 1.94
N ALA A 2 5.32 56.20 0.77
CA ALA A 2 4.02 55.55 0.61
C ALA A 2 4.17 54.07 0.92
N LYS A 3 3.43 53.57 1.92
CA LYS A 3 3.24 52.12 2.13
C LYS A 3 2.56 51.57 0.89
N ALA A 4 3.30 50.73 0.11
CA ALA A 4 2.72 49.95 -0.96
C ALA A 4 1.57 49.12 -0.36
N LYS A 5 0.33 49.34 -0.81
CA LYS A 5 -0.81 48.46 -0.58
C LYS A 5 -0.41 47.11 -1.13
N LEU A 6 -0.29 46.10 -0.26
CA LEU A 6 -0.32 44.71 -0.67
C LEU A 6 -1.64 44.51 -1.43
N VAL A 7 -1.56 44.42 -2.73
CA VAL A 7 -2.67 44.00 -3.59
C VAL A 7 -2.92 42.56 -3.17
N ASN A 8 -4.07 42.28 -2.50
CA ASN A 8 -4.53 40.94 -2.21
C ASN A 8 -4.74 40.24 -3.56
N SER A 9 -3.73 39.51 -4.03
CA SER A 9 -3.92 38.62 -5.20
C SER A 9 -5.02 37.63 -4.85
N PRO A 10 -5.98 37.41 -5.77
CA PRO A 10 -7.05 36.45 -5.53
C PRO A 10 -6.47 35.06 -5.22
N SER A 11 -7.06 34.34 -4.27
CA SER A 11 -6.63 32.97 -4.00
C SER A 11 -7.17 32.01 -5.05
N VAL A 12 -6.38 30.99 -5.40
CA VAL A 12 -6.74 29.95 -6.37
C VAL A 12 -6.44 28.56 -5.81
N VAL A 13 -7.16 27.56 -6.33
CA VAL A 13 -6.97 26.15 -5.96
C VAL A 13 -6.64 25.36 -7.22
N GLY A 14 -5.57 24.57 -7.17
CA GLY A 14 -5.15 23.69 -8.24
C GLY A 14 -5.73 22.29 -8.12
N GLY A 15 -5.84 21.61 -9.27
CA GLY A 15 -6.11 20.18 -9.35
C GLY A 15 -5.22 19.52 -10.38
N VAL A 16 -4.75 18.31 -10.12
CA VAL A 16 -3.83 17.62 -11.02
C VAL A 16 -4.25 16.18 -11.22
N ASP A 17 -4.45 15.81 -12.47
CA ASP A 17 -4.50 14.41 -12.91
C ASP A 17 -3.10 13.96 -13.31
N THR A 18 -2.67 12.80 -12.79
CA THR A 18 -1.28 12.37 -12.87
C THR A 18 -1.08 11.18 -13.79
N HIS A 19 -0.17 11.32 -14.76
CA HIS A 19 0.25 10.28 -15.68
C HIS A 19 1.78 10.09 -15.65
N LYS A 20 2.26 9.09 -16.39
CA LYS A 20 3.67 8.70 -16.39
C LYS A 20 4.59 9.83 -16.92
N ASP A 21 4.24 10.41 -18.04
CA ASP A 21 5.11 11.32 -18.79
C ASP A 21 4.65 12.80 -18.73
N LEU A 22 3.34 13.01 -18.59
CA LEU A 22 2.73 14.34 -18.50
C LEU A 22 1.71 14.36 -17.35
N HIS A 23 1.62 15.46 -16.65
CA HIS A 23 0.51 15.77 -15.75
C HIS A 23 -0.39 16.82 -16.39
N VAL A 24 -1.69 16.69 -16.13
CA VAL A 24 -2.67 17.72 -16.51
C VAL A 24 -3.08 18.47 -15.26
N ALA A 25 -2.94 19.80 -15.33
CA ALA A 25 -3.29 20.68 -14.22
C ALA A 25 -4.49 21.56 -14.60
N ALA A 26 -5.36 21.83 -13.63
CA ALA A 26 -6.44 22.81 -13.73
C ALA A 26 -6.43 23.74 -12.54
N VAL A 27 -6.94 24.97 -12.73
CA VAL A 27 -7.03 25.99 -11.68
C VAL A 27 -8.46 26.47 -11.58
N VAL A 28 -8.95 26.65 -10.34
CA VAL A 28 -10.27 27.25 -10.05
C VAL A 28 -10.12 28.49 -9.16
N ASP A 29 -11.01 29.45 -9.38
CA ASP A 29 -11.10 30.69 -8.60
C ASP A 29 -11.83 30.50 -7.27
N GLN A 30 -12.00 31.59 -6.51
CA GLN A 30 -12.73 31.64 -5.23
C GLN A 30 -14.22 31.29 -5.36
N ASN A 31 -14.79 31.32 -6.57
CA ASN A 31 -16.17 30.94 -6.85
C ASN A 31 -16.26 29.51 -7.42
N ASN A 32 -15.16 28.76 -7.35
CA ASN A 32 -15.05 27.41 -7.90
C ASN A 32 -15.27 27.33 -9.42
N ARG A 33 -14.92 28.40 -10.16
CA ARG A 33 -14.97 28.44 -11.62
C ARG A 33 -13.60 28.11 -12.19
N VAL A 34 -13.55 27.29 -13.22
CA VAL A 34 -12.31 26.92 -13.91
C VAL A 34 -11.75 28.14 -14.63
N LEU A 35 -10.49 28.47 -14.35
CA LEU A 35 -9.74 29.55 -14.99
C LEU A 35 -8.90 29.06 -16.17
N GLY A 36 -8.47 27.80 -16.15
CA GLY A 36 -7.72 27.18 -17.23
C GLY A 36 -7.23 25.79 -16.88
N SER A 37 -6.73 25.10 -17.90
CA SER A 37 -6.05 23.80 -17.77
C SER A 37 -4.87 23.73 -18.73
N GLU A 38 -3.78 23.04 -18.34
CA GLU A 38 -2.52 22.98 -19.07
C GLU A 38 -1.77 21.67 -18.78
N PHE A 39 -0.86 21.29 -19.68
CA PHE A 39 -0.07 20.06 -19.62
C PHE A 39 1.37 20.33 -19.22
N PHE A 40 1.93 19.51 -18.32
CA PHE A 40 3.28 19.68 -17.80
C PHE A 40 4.04 18.37 -17.76
N ALA A 41 5.33 18.40 -18.13
CA ALA A 41 6.19 17.23 -18.06
C ALA A 41 6.40 16.76 -16.62
N THR A 42 6.50 15.43 -16.39
CA THR A 42 6.75 14.82 -15.07
C THR A 42 8.22 14.94 -14.65
N THR A 43 8.75 16.17 -14.71
CA THR A 43 10.10 16.51 -14.33
C THR A 43 10.10 17.64 -13.31
N ARG A 44 11.21 17.81 -12.57
CA ARG A 44 11.34 18.92 -11.62
C ARG A 44 11.12 20.29 -12.28
N GLN A 45 11.55 20.45 -13.53
CA GLN A 45 11.31 21.68 -14.31
C GLN A 45 9.82 21.83 -14.64
N GLY A 46 9.15 20.76 -15.09
CA GLY A 46 7.71 20.77 -15.36
C GLY A 46 6.89 21.09 -14.11
N TYR A 47 7.26 20.56 -12.95
CA TYR A 47 6.58 20.90 -11.68
C TYR A 47 6.74 22.37 -11.32
N ARG A 48 7.93 22.96 -11.57
CA ARG A 48 8.16 24.40 -11.39
C ARG A 48 7.30 25.22 -12.34
N GLN A 49 7.24 24.84 -13.61
CA GLN A 49 6.41 25.51 -14.61
C GLN A 49 4.92 25.42 -14.25
N MET A 50 4.44 24.24 -13.82
CA MET A 50 3.08 24.04 -13.35
C MET A 50 2.72 24.98 -12.20
N LEU A 51 3.57 25.05 -11.16
CA LEU A 51 3.31 25.91 -10.01
C LEU A 51 3.35 27.39 -10.40
N ALA A 52 4.29 27.81 -11.24
CA ALA A 52 4.37 29.17 -11.75
C ALA A 52 3.15 29.55 -12.61
N TRP A 53 2.68 28.62 -13.45
CA TRP A 53 1.46 28.80 -14.24
C TRP A 53 0.22 28.93 -13.34
N MET A 54 0.04 28.08 -12.33
CA MET A 54 -1.03 28.22 -11.35
C MET A 54 -0.96 29.58 -10.63
N ALA A 55 0.24 30.00 -10.23
CA ALA A 55 0.48 31.27 -9.54
C ALA A 55 0.21 32.50 -10.41
N SER A 56 0.19 32.39 -11.74
CA SER A 56 -0.19 33.49 -12.64
C SER A 56 -1.67 33.89 -12.54
N PHE A 57 -2.51 32.98 -12.00
CA PHE A 57 -3.93 33.29 -11.76
C PHE A 57 -4.20 33.88 -10.37
N GLY A 58 -3.26 33.70 -9.42
CA GLY A 58 -3.41 34.18 -8.05
C GLY A 58 -2.54 33.41 -7.05
N THR A 59 -2.77 33.66 -5.77
CA THR A 59 -2.07 32.93 -4.69
C THR A 59 -2.58 31.50 -4.58
N VAL A 60 -1.71 30.51 -4.83
CA VAL A 60 -2.07 29.10 -4.74
C VAL A 60 -2.22 28.68 -3.27
N GLU A 61 -3.44 28.44 -2.80
CA GLU A 61 -3.70 28.00 -1.43
C GLU A 61 -3.42 26.52 -1.23
N ARG A 62 -3.92 25.68 -2.15
CA ARG A 62 -3.79 24.22 -2.10
C ARG A 62 -3.92 23.58 -3.48
N ILE A 63 -3.42 22.34 -3.58
CA ILE A 63 -3.50 21.57 -4.82
C ILE A 63 -4.04 20.17 -4.51
N GLY A 64 -5.11 19.77 -5.22
CA GLY A 64 -5.63 18.41 -5.22
C GLY A 64 -4.88 17.55 -6.23
N ILE A 65 -4.38 16.40 -5.79
CA ILE A 65 -3.66 15.45 -6.68
C ILE A 65 -4.38 14.10 -6.66
N GLU A 66 -4.72 13.58 -7.84
CA GLU A 66 -5.14 12.19 -7.98
C GLU A 66 -3.90 11.27 -7.99
N CYS A 67 -3.97 10.13 -7.28
CA CYS A 67 -2.88 9.12 -7.25
C CYS A 67 -1.52 9.60 -6.73
N THR A 68 -1.46 10.28 -5.58
CA THR A 68 -0.20 10.66 -4.91
C THR A 68 0.75 9.49 -4.64
N GLY A 69 0.24 8.25 -4.72
CA GLY A 69 0.96 7.02 -4.42
C GLY A 69 1.81 6.45 -5.54
N SER A 70 1.67 6.94 -6.77
CA SER A 70 2.34 6.42 -7.96
C SER A 70 2.88 7.57 -8.81
N TYR A 71 2.22 7.91 -9.90
CA TYR A 71 2.69 8.95 -10.83
C TYR A 71 2.78 10.34 -10.18
N GLY A 72 1.92 10.66 -9.24
CA GLY A 72 1.94 11.93 -8.50
C GLY A 72 2.98 12.02 -7.37
N ALA A 73 3.73 10.96 -7.07
CA ALA A 73 4.65 10.96 -5.93
C ALA A 73 5.81 11.96 -6.06
N GLY A 74 6.31 12.19 -7.28
CA GLY A 74 7.34 13.21 -7.57
C GLY A 74 6.81 14.62 -7.36
N LEU A 75 5.63 14.89 -7.89
CA LEU A 75 4.94 16.17 -7.73
C LEU A 75 4.61 16.45 -6.26
N LEU A 76 4.08 15.46 -5.54
CA LEU A 76 3.80 15.59 -4.10
C LEU A 76 5.02 16.05 -3.32
N ARG A 77 6.18 15.39 -3.48
CA ARG A 77 7.43 15.78 -2.80
C ARG A 77 7.87 17.18 -3.17
N TYR A 78 7.74 17.57 -4.46
CA TYR A 78 8.07 18.89 -4.93
C TYR A 78 7.19 19.96 -4.25
N LEU A 79 5.88 19.79 -4.26
CA LEU A 79 4.93 20.73 -3.67
C LEU A 79 5.07 20.83 -2.14
N GLN A 80 5.34 19.71 -1.46
CA GLN A 80 5.65 19.71 -0.03
C GLN A 80 6.93 20.50 0.28
N SER A 81 7.97 20.39 -0.57
CA SER A 81 9.20 21.19 -0.41
C SER A 81 8.99 22.67 -0.73
N ALA A 82 7.93 23.03 -1.44
CA ALA A 82 7.50 24.40 -1.71
C ALA A 82 6.44 24.91 -0.71
N GLU A 83 6.20 24.15 0.37
CA GLU A 83 5.24 24.48 1.45
C GLU A 83 3.78 24.67 0.96
N ILE A 84 3.41 24.08 -0.17
CA ILE A 84 2.05 24.09 -0.69
C ILE A 84 1.22 22.99 -0.03
N GLU A 85 0.01 23.33 0.46
CA GLU A 85 -0.95 22.34 0.96
C GLU A 85 -1.36 21.40 -0.17
N VAL A 86 -1.11 20.10 0.02
CA VAL A 86 -1.53 19.07 -0.94
C VAL A 86 -2.63 18.20 -0.35
N LEU A 87 -3.68 17.98 -1.13
CA LEU A 87 -4.76 17.05 -0.81
C LEU A 87 -4.75 15.89 -1.82
N GLU A 88 -4.79 14.67 -1.33
CA GLU A 88 -5.01 13.50 -2.18
C GLU A 88 -6.49 13.39 -2.49
N VAL A 89 -6.83 13.40 -3.78
CA VAL A 89 -8.21 13.35 -4.27
C VAL A 89 -8.56 11.92 -4.65
N THR A 90 -9.71 11.45 -4.16
CA THR A 90 -10.28 10.18 -4.59
C THR A 90 -11.07 10.38 -5.89
N ALA A 91 -10.83 9.50 -6.85
CA ALA A 91 -11.54 9.52 -8.15
C ALA A 91 -13.06 9.66 -7.98
N PRO A 92 -13.73 10.40 -8.88
CA PRO A 92 -15.18 10.60 -8.85
C PRO A 92 -15.95 9.29 -8.97
N ASP A 93 -17.19 9.26 -8.48
CA ASP A 93 -18.05 8.10 -8.57
C ASP A 93 -18.32 7.72 -10.05
N LYS A 94 -18.53 6.43 -10.30
CA LYS A 94 -18.82 5.89 -11.64
C LYS A 94 -20.00 6.59 -12.32
N MET A 95 -20.97 7.05 -11.54
CA MET A 95 -22.15 7.74 -12.05
C MET A 95 -21.84 9.16 -12.55
N GLU A 96 -20.95 9.87 -11.87
CA GLU A 96 -20.46 11.19 -12.25
C GLU A 96 -19.62 11.11 -13.53
N ARG A 97 -18.72 10.10 -13.61
CA ARG A 97 -17.94 9.81 -14.83
C ARG A 97 -18.81 9.48 -16.06
N ARG A 98 -19.93 8.77 -15.87
CA ARG A 98 -20.86 8.49 -16.99
C ARG A 98 -21.54 9.74 -17.54
N LYS A 99 -21.78 10.75 -16.71
CA LYS A 99 -22.45 11.99 -17.13
C LYS A 99 -21.53 12.97 -17.84
N ARG A 100 -20.27 13.07 -17.44
CA ARG A 100 -19.30 14.07 -17.93
C ARG A 100 -18.34 13.55 -19.01
N GLY A 101 -18.31 12.23 -19.26
CA GLY A 101 -17.30 11.62 -20.09
C GLY A 101 -15.97 11.43 -19.36
N LYS A 102 -14.92 11.11 -20.09
CA LYS A 102 -13.56 10.95 -19.56
C LYS A 102 -12.57 11.69 -20.46
N SER A 103 -11.91 12.69 -19.91
CA SER A 103 -10.67 13.26 -20.43
C SER A 103 -9.78 13.67 -19.27
N ASP A 104 -8.47 13.71 -19.50
CA ASP A 104 -7.49 14.07 -18.47
C ASP A 104 -7.71 15.50 -17.94
N THR A 105 -8.20 16.40 -18.80
CA THR A 105 -8.59 17.77 -18.42
C THR A 105 -9.79 17.76 -17.45
N ILE A 106 -10.83 16.96 -17.72
CA ILE A 106 -12.00 16.84 -16.84
C ILE A 106 -11.61 16.23 -15.50
N ASP A 107 -10.70 15.24 -15.49
CA ASP A 107 -10.21 14.64 -14.27
C ASP A 107 -9.36 15.63 -13.44
N ALA A 108 -8.53 16.48 -14.07
CA ALA A 108 -7.81 17.58 -13.41
C ALA A 108 -8.74 18.66 -12.83
N GLU A 109 -9.77 19.08 -13.59
CA GLU A 109 -10.81 20.00 -13.11
C GLU A 109 -11.58 19.41 -11.93
N SER A 110 -11.95 18.13 -12.00
CA SER A 110 -12.60 17.42 -10.90
C SER A 110 -11.73 17.35 -9.65
N ALA A 111 -10.41 17.23 -9.81
CA ALA A 111 -9.46 17.28 -8.71
C ALA A 111 -9.39 18.67 -8.07
N ALA A 112 -9.41 19.76 -8.89
CA ALA A 112 -9.45 21.13 -8.40
C ALA A 112 -10.76 21.42 -7.63
N HIS A 113 -11.91 21.05 -8.17
CA HIS A 113 -13.21 21.20 -7.49
C HIS A 113 -13.28 20.41 -6.18
N ALA A 114 -12.72 19.19 -6.14
CA ALA A 114 -12.64 18.39 -4.93
C ALA A 114 -11.73 19.03 -3.88
N ALA A 115 -10.58 19.58 -4.28
CA ALA A 115 -9.66 20.28 -3.40
C ALA A 115 -10.25 21.60 -2.88
N PHE A 116 -10.99 22.32 -3.71
CA PHE A 116 -11.71 23.54 -3.32
C PHE A 116 -12.75 23.26 -2.24
N SER A 117 -13.62 22.30 -2.48
CA SER A 117 -14.71 21.93 -1.55
C SER A 117 -14.26 21.06 -0.38
N ARG A 118 -13.02 20.56 -0.38
CA ARG A 118 -12.49 19.53 0.56
C ARG A 118 -13.37 18.28 0.64
N ILE A 119 -14.14 18.00 -0.42
CA ILE A 119 -14.96 16.79 -0.55
C ILE A 119 -14.15 15.73 -1.29
N ARG A 120 -14.20 14.48 -0.82
CA ARG A 120 -13.43 13.34 -1.37
C ARG A 120 -11.91 13.55 -1.29
N THR A 121 -11.45 14.32 -0.32
CA THR A 121 -10.03 14.59 -0.11
C THR A 121 -9.52 13.99 1.19
N VAL A 122 -8.25 13.61 1.20
CA VAL A 122 -7.53 13.18 2.40
C VAL A 122 -6.13 13.77 2.40
N THR A 123 -5.52 13.93 3.56
CA THR A 123 -4.10 14.27 3.65
C THR A 123 -3.27 13.13 3.07
N PRO A 124 -2.42 13.36 2.06
CA PRO A 124 -1.57 12.31 1.48
C PRO A 124 -0.53 11.81 2.48
N LYS A 125 -0.01 10.60 2.26
CA LYS A 125 1.20 10.13 2.96
C LYS A 125 2.38 10.97 2.50
N THR A 126 3.30 11.33 3.42
CA THR A 126 4.46 12.18 3.08
C THR A 126 5.43 11.52 2.11
N ARG A 127 5.52 10.20 2.13
CA ARG A 127 6.38 9.41 1.23
C ARG A 127 7.86 9.78 1.28
N SER A 128 8.37 10.11 2.45
CA SER A 128 9.73 10.61 2.63
C SER A 128 10.51 9.94 3.76
N GLY A 129 9.88 9.20 4.64
CA GLY A 129 10.51 8.64 5.83
C GLY A 129 10.80 7.14 5.76
N MET A 130 11.15 6.56 6.90
CA MET A 130 11.43 5.11 7.03
C MET A 130 10.25 4.23 6.64
N ILE A 131 9.00 4.70 6.77
CA ILE A 131 7.81 3.96 6.33
C ILE A 131 7.78 3.84 4.79
N GLU A 132 8.24 4.85 4.07
CA GLU A 132 8.38 4.73 2.61
C GLU A 132 9.52 3.78 2.23
N ALA A 133 10.65 3.81 2.92
CA ALA A 133 11.73 2.83 2.74
C ALA A 133 11.20 1.41 2.99
N LEU A 134 10.48 1.20 4.09
CA LEU A 134 9.81 -0.07 4.42
C LEU A 134 8.85 -0.52 3.30
N ARG A 135 8.09 0.41 2.72
CA ARG A 135 7.18 0.11 1.61
C ARG A 135 7.92 -0.39 0.37
N VAL A 136 9.00 0.26 -0.01
CA VAL A 136 9.80 -0.12 -1.18
C VAL A 136 10.40 -1.51 -1.00
N LEU A 137 11.05 -1.76 0.14
CA LEU A 137 11.62 -3.07 0.48
C LEU A 137 10.55 -4.18 0.50
N LYS A 138 9.38 -3.89 1.08
CA LYS A 138 8.27 -4.85 1.13
C LYS A 138 7.69 -5.16 -0.24
N VAL A 139 7.63 -4.20 -1.16
CA VAL A 139 7.21 -4.44 -2.55
C VAL A 139 8.22 -5.35 -3.26
N CYS A 140 9.52 -5.09 -3.12
CA CYS A 140 10.58 -5.93 -3.66
C CYS A 140 10.47 -7.37 -3.12
N ARG A 141 10.42 -7.51 -1.80
CA ARG A 141 10.23 -8.80 -1.14
C ARG A 141 9.01 -9.57 -1.64
N LYS A 142 7.87 -8.89 -1.80
CA LYS A 142 6.64 -9.51 -2.29
C LYS A 142 6.80 -10.07 -3.70
N THR A 143 7.49 -9.37 -4.60
CA THR A 143 7.76 -9.84 -5.95
C THR A 143 8.74 -11.01 -5.96
N ALA A 144 9.78 -10.98 -5.14
CA ALA A 144 10.73 -12.08 -4.98
C ALA A 144 10.03 -13.36 -4.45
N VAL A 145 9.16 -13.23 -3.45
CA VAL A 145 8.35 -14.36 -2.94
C VAL A 145 7.45 -14.96 -4.01
N ALA A 146 6.81 -14.12 -4.83
CA ALA A 146 5.97 -14.58 -5.93
C ALA A 146 6.81 -15.31 -7.01
N ALA A 147 7.96 -14.76 -7.39
CA ALA A 147 8.88 -15.35 -8.37
C ALA A 147 9.45 -16.69 -7.86
N ARG A 148 9.85 -16.77 -6.58
CA ARG A 148 10.32 -18.02 -5.97
C ARG A 148 9.24 -19.11 -5.98
N ARG A 149 7.99 -18.75 -5.73
CA ARG A 149 6.87 -19.69 -5.80
C ARG A 149 6.68 -20.23 -7.23
N ILE A 150 6.76 -19.35 -8.24
CA ILE A 150 6.67 -19.75 -9.64
C ILE A 150 7.82 -20.70 -10.01
N ALA A 151 9.07 -20.37 -9.61
CA ALA A 151 10.21 -21.25 -9.85
C ALA A 151 10.00 -22.65 -9.25
N LEU A 152 9.49 -22.74 -8.03
CA LEU A 152 9.17 -24.02 -7.38
C LEU A 152 8.07 -24.80 -8.13
N GLN A 153 7.01 -24.13 -8.55
CA GLN A 153 5.94 -24.76 -9.32
C GLN A 153 6.47 -25.31 -10.65
N MET A 154 7.32 -24.54 -11.34
CA MET A 154 7.94 -24.99 -12.59
C MET A 154 8.88 -26.19 -12.39
N ILE A 155 9.66 -26.23 -11.29
CA ILE A 155 10.46 -27.39 -10.92
C ILE A 155 9.54 -28.62 -10.77
N GLN A 156 8.48 -28.51 -10.00
CA GLN A 156 7.54 -29.62 -9.75
C GLN A 156 6.88 -30.11 -11.05
N MET A 157 6.43 -29.20 -11.91
CA MET A 157 5.81 -29.56 -13.19
C MET A 157 6.81 -30.26 -14.12
N ASN A 158 8.04 -29.75 -14.23
CA ASN A 158 9.08 -30.38 -15.04
C ASN A 158 9.47 -31.77 -14.53
N ILE A 159 9.49 -31.98 -13.20
CA ILE A 159 9.75 -33.32 -12.62
C ILE A 159 8.65 -34.30 -12.99
N VAL A 160 7.37 -33.88 -12.98
CA VAL A 160 6.25 -34.75 -13.34
C VAL A 160 6.35 -35.26 -14.78
N SER A 161 6.80 -34.43 -15.71
CA SER A 161 6.94 -34.76 -17.12
C SER A 161 8.33 -35.28 -17.52
N ALA A 162 9.27 -35.36 -16.57
CA ALA A 162 10.63 -35.84 -16.85
C ALA A 162 10.67 -37.36 -17.10
N PRO A 163 11.70 -37.86 -17.82
CA PRO A 163 11.95 -39.29 -17.95
C PRO A 163 12.04 -40.01 -16.60
N ASP A 164 11.58 -41.26 -16.54
CA ASP A 164 11.44 -42.03 -15.28
C ASP A 164 12.78 -42.17 -14.55
N GLU A 165 13.87 -42.43 -15.26
CA GLU A 165 15.21 -42.54 -14.66
C GLU A 165 15.61 -41.26 -13.89
N LEU A 166 15.27 -40.10 -14.40
CA LEU A 166 15.59 -38.82 -13.80
C LEU A 166 14.67 -38.59 -12.57
N ARG A 167 13.39 -38.95 -12.68
CA ARG A 167 12.43 -38.88 -11.56
C ARG A 167 12.85 -39.75 -10.41
N ASP A 168 13.27 -41.00 -10.67
CA ASP A 168 13.67 -41.96 -9.65
C ASP A 168 14.91 -41.48 -8.86
N GLN A 169 15.83 -40.75 -9.50
CA GLN A 169 17.00 -40.18 -8.84
C GLN A 169 16.65 -39.15 -7.76
N ILE A 170 15.52 -38.44 -7.89
CA ILE A 170 15.21 -37.25 -7.07
C ILE A 170 13.92 -37.37 -6.23
N ARG A 171 13.06 -38.36 -6.45
CA ARG A 171 11.74 -38.51 -5.81
C ARG A 171 11.79 -38.64 -4.28
N HIS A 172 12.89 -39.13 -3.72
CA HIS A 172 13.07 -39.34 -2.30
C HIS A 172 13.56 -38.12 -1.54
N LEU A 173 13.93 -37.04 -2.27
CA LEU A 173 14.52 -35.84 -1.67
C LEU A 173 13.45 -34.94 -1.08
N THR A 174 13.74 -34.37 0.10
CA THR A 174 12.94 -33.27 0.66
C THR A 174 13.09 -32.03 -0.21
N ARG A 175 12.13 -31.10 -0.11
CA ARG A 175 12.11 -29.90 -0.96
C ARG A 175 13.45 -29.15 -1.04
N MET A 176 14.12 -28.89 0.08
CA MET A 176 15.38 -28.15 0.07
C MET A 176 16.57 -29.00 -0.41
N GLN A 177 16.57 -30.30 -0.09
CA GLN A 177 17.56 -31.23 -0.66
C GLN A 177 17.41 -31.29 -2.18
N LEU A 178 16.20 -31.46 -2.68
CA LEU A 178 15.90 -31.43 -4.12
C LEU A 178 16.46 -30.19 -4.80
N ILE A 179 16.12 -29.00 -4.32
CA ILE A 179 16.55 -27.74 -4.93
C ILE A 179 18.08 -27.61 -4.92
N ARG A 180 18.75 -27.93 -3.81
CA ARG A 180 20.21 -27.90 -3.73
C ARG A 180 20.86 -28.93 -4.66
N THR A 181 20.32 -30.14 -4.73
CA THR A 181 20.79 -31.18 -5.66
C THR A 181 20.67 -30.74 -7.12
N LEU A 182 19.50 -30.23 -7.51
CA LEU A 182 19.25 -29.74 -8.87
C LEU A 182 20.19 -28.57 -9.23
N ALA A 183 20.38 -27.63 -8.31
CA ALA A 183 21.28 -26.48 -8.51
C ALA A 183 22.75 -26.91 -8.69
N ALA A 184 23.17 -27.97 -8.02
CA ALA A 184 24.53 -28.51 -8.09
C ALA A 184 24.81 -29.36 -9.34
N TRP A 185 23.79 -29.78 -10.07
CA TRP A 185 23.98 -30.60 -11.29
C TRP A 185 24.94 -29.92 -12.28
N ARG A 186 25.64 -30.74 -13.05
CA ARG A 186 26.56 -30.31 -14.13
C ARG A 186 26.15 -30.94 -15.45
N PRO A 187 24.98 -30.60 -16.03
CA PRO A 187 24.58 -31.14 -17.33
C PRO A 187 25.50 -30.64 -18.41
N ASP A 188 25.66 -31.46 -19.44
CA ASP A 188 26.33 -31.04 -20.69
C ASP A 188 25.40 -30.06 -21.43
N VAL A 189 25.80 -28.79 -21.44
CA VAL A 189 25.03 -27.73 -22.10
C VAL A 189 25.05 -27.83 -23.63
N THR A 190 25.97 -28.61 -24.21
CA THR A 190 26.03 -28.85 -25.67
C THR A 190 25.02 -29.93 -26.11
N ALA A 191 24.64 -30.80 -25.17
CA ALA A 191 23.67 -31.89 -25.38
C ALA A 191 22.21 -31.46 -25.27
N TYR A 192 21.90 -30.14 -25.35
CA TYR A 192 20.56 -29.57 -25.14
C TYR A 192 19.45 -30.15 -26.06
N ARG A 193 19.82 -30.85 -27.16
CA ARG A 193 18.90 -31.55 -28.05
C ARG A 193 18.47 -32.94 -27.53
N ASN A 194 19.19 -33.46 -26.53
CA ASN A 194 18.80 -34.66 -25.82
C ASN A 194 17.75 -34.31 -24.76
N VAL A 195 16.65 -35.02 -24.69
CA VAL A 195 15.53 -34.75 -23.81
C VAL A 195 15.96 -34.76 -22.32
N GLN A 196 16.76 -35.76 -21.92
CA GLN A 196 17.20 -35.90 -20.54
C GLN A 196 18.13 -34.76 -20.11
N ASP A 197 19.06 -34.37 -21.00
CA ASP A 197 19.94 -33.23 -20.68
C ASP A 197 19.18 -31.89 -20.71
N ALA A 198 18.22 -31.73 -21.61
CA ALA A 198 17.36 -30.56 -21.64
C ALA A 198 16.58 -30.39 -20.29
N TYR A 199 16.02 -31.48 -19.74
CA TYR A 199 15.41 -31.44 -18.40
C TYR A 199 16.42 -31.11 -17.31
N ARG A 200 17.61 -31.66 -17.33
CA ARG A 200 18.67 -31.36 -16.35
C ARG A 200 19.11 -29.89 -16.41
N ILE A 201 19.26 -29.32 -17.60
CA ILE A 201 19.60 -27.91 -17.82
C ILE A 201 18.49 -27.01 -17.27
N ALA A 202 17.23 -27.29 -17.63
CA ALA A 202 16.07 -26.52 -17.19
C ALA A 202 15.88 -26.56 -15.67
N LEU A 203 15.92 -27.76 -15.07
CA LEU A 203 15.77 -27.95 -13.64
C LEU A 203 16.88 -27.27 -12.83
N LYS A 204 18.14 -27.35 -13.30
CA LYS A 204 19.26 -26.62 -12.70
C LYS A 204 19.04 -25.12 -12.73
N SER A 205 18.63 -24.56 -13.87
CA SER A 205 18.38 -23.11 -14.03
C SER A 205 17.28 -22.64 -13.07
N LEU A 206 16.17 -23.37 -12.99
CA LEU A 206 15.06 -23.07 -12.09
C LEU A 206 15.47 -23.19 -10.62
N ALA A 207 16.27 -24.18 -10.25
CA ALA A 207 16.74 -24.40 -8.90
C ALA A 207 17.70 -23.29 -8.44
N ARG A 208 18.62 -22.85 -9.31
CA ARG A 208 19.49 -21.71 -9.03
C ARG A 208 18.69 -20.43 -8.81
N ARG A 209 17.74 -20.12 -9.68
CA ARG A 209 16.83 -18.99 -9.53
C ARG A 209 16.06 -19.06 -8.21
N TYR A 210 15.62 -20.25 -7.79
CA TYR A 210 14.95 -20.42 -6.51
C TYR A 210 15.87 -20.05 -5.34
N LEU A 211 17.13 -20.47 -5.36
CA LEU A 211 18.10 -20.18 -4.29
C LEU A 211 18.46 -18.69 -4.25
N GLU A 212 18.73 -18.08 -5.40
CA GLU A 212 18.99 -16.63 -5.50
C GLU A 212 17.83 -15.80 -4.91
N LEU A 213 16.59 -16.15 -5.26
CA LEU A 213 15.40 -15.50 -4.68
C LEU A 213 15.20 -15.83 -3.19
N HIS A 214 15.67 -16.99 -2.72
CA HIS A 214 15.61 -17.36 -1.32
C HIS A 214 16.50 -16.48 -0.47
N ASP A 215 17.72 -16.25 -0.94
CA ASP A 215 18.73 -15.42 -0.28
C ASP A 215 18.32 -13.94 -0.32
N GLU A 216 17.87 -13.43 -1.48
CA GLU A 216 17.30 -12.08 -1.61
C GLU A 216 16.17 -11.82 -0.60
N ILE A 217 15.25 -12.76 -0.43
CA ILE A 217 14.15 -12.64 0.54
C ILE A 217 14.69 -12.59 1.96
N ALA A 218 15.71 -13.38 2.30
CA ALA A 218 16.31 -13.38 3.63
C ALA A 218 16.99 -12.03 3.95
N ASP A 219 17.73 -11.47 3.01
CA ASP A 219 18.36 -10.15 3.15
C ASP A 219 17.31 -9.04 3.33
N LEU A 220 16.27 -9.06 2.53
CA LEU A 220 15.14 -8.11 2.65
C LEU A 220 14.41 -8.27 4.00
N ASP A 221 14.26 -9.50 4.49
CA ASP A 221 13.64 -9.76 5.80
C ASP A 221 14.45 -9.15 6.95
N VAL A 222 15.78 -9.21 6.90
CA VAL A 222 16.65 -8.56 7.89
C VAL A 222 16.43 -7.04 7.91
N MET A 223 16.42 -6.40 6.73
CA MET A 223 16.22 -4.95 6.64
C MET A 223 14.80 -4.54 7.11
N ILE A 224 13.78 -5.28 6.69
CA ILE A 224 12.39 -5.02 7.09
C ILE A 224 12.22 -5.19 8.60
N THR A 225 12.82 -6.22 9.19
CA THR A 225 12.78 -6.49 10.62
C THR A 225 13.39 -5.34 11.40
N SER A 226 14.59 -4.89 11.01
CA SER A 226 15.29 -3.76 11.66
C SER A 226 14.43 -2.48 11.66
N ILE A 227 13.84 -2.13 10.52
CA ILE A 227 12.98 -0.93 10.43
C ILE A 227 11.71 -1.08 11.30
N VAL A 228 11.11 -2.27 11.34
CA VAL A 228 9.90 -2.51 12.14
C VAL A 228 10.20 -2.50 13.63
N ASP A 229 11.34 -3.05 14.07
CA ASP A 229 11.76 -3.01 15.47
C ASP A 229 12.04 -1.59 15.95
N GLU A 230 12.56 -0.72 15.08
CA GLU A 230 12.75 0.69 15.38
C GLU A 230 11.40 1.45 15.42
N LEU A 231 10.57 1.25 14.41
CA LEU A 231 9.32 2.00 14.25
C LEU A 231 8.17 1.48 15.13
N ALA A 232 8.11 0.19 15.46
CA ALA A 232 6.94 -0.40 16.12
C ALA A 232 7.25 -1.59 17.04
N PRO A 233 8.20 -1.48 18.00
CA PRO A 233 8.55 -2.58 18.90
C PRO A 233 7.35 -3.05 19.73
N GLU A 234 6.48 -2.15 20.18
CA GLU A 234 5.29 -2.50 20.95
C GLU A 234 4.26 -3.29 20.14
N LEU A 235 4.24 -3.09 18.82
CA LEU A 235 3.34 -3.84 17.94
C LEU A 235 3.80 -5.30 17.80
N ILE A 236 5.10 -5.53 17.68
CA ILE A 236 5.70 -6.89 17.59
C ILE A 236 5.50 -7.68 18.89
N ARG A 237 5.48 -7.02 20.05
CA ARG A 237 5.20 -7.67 21.34
C ARG A 237 3.77 -8.20 21.46
N ARG A 238 2.86 -7.81 20.54
CA ARG A 238 1.47 -8.28 20.58
C ARG A 238 1.34 -9.69 20.01
N LYS A 239 0.48 -10.47 20.67
CA LYS A 239 0.24 -11.88 20.31
C LYS A 239 -0.17 -12.02 18.84
N ALA A 240 0.47 -12.95 18.14
CA ALA A 240 0.25 -13.24 16.72
C ALA A 240 0.54 -12.08 15.75
N VAL A 241 1.28 -11.07 16.15
CA VAL A 241 1.77 -10.02 15.27
C VAL A 241 3.20 -10.31 14.87
N GLY A 242 3.40 -10.72 13.62
CA GLY A 242 4.73 -10.90 13.04
C GLY A 242 5.12 -9.69 12.16
N TYR A 243 6.38 -9.63 11.77
CA TYR A 243 6.96 -8.54 10.97
C TYR A 243 6.23 -8.26 9.66
N GLU A 244 5.71 -9.31 9.00
CA GLU A 244 4.93 -9.19 7.78
C GLU A 244 3.61 -8.41 8.00
N CYS A 245 2.92 -8.68 9.11
CA CYS A 245 1.69 -7.96 9.46
C CYS A 245 1.99 -6.55 9.98
N ALA A 246 2.99 -6.40 10.85
CA ALA A 246 3.38 -5.12 11.42
C ALA A 246 3.84 -4.14 10.34
N SER A 247 4.72 -4.57 9.44
CA SER A 247 5.17 -3.76 8.31
C SER A 247 4.01 -3.30 7.41
N GLN A 248 3.02 -4.18 7.15
CA GLN A 248 1.86 -3.80 6.37
C GLN A 248 1.00 -2.75 7.07
N LEU A 249 0.78 -2.89 8.37
CA LEU A 249 -0.03 -1.94 9.15
C LEU A 249 0.66 -0.58 9.26
N LEU A 250 1.99 -0.53 9.42
CA LEU A 250 2.79 0.69 9.37
C LEU A 250 2.67 1.40 8.01
N ILE A 251 2.86 0.67 6.91
CA ILE A 251 2.73 1.21 5.55
C ILE A 251 1.31 1.74 5.30
N THR A 252 0.29 1.06 5.82
CA THR A 252 -1.10 1.50 5.69
C THR A 252 -1.37 2.76 6.49
N ALA A 253 -0.84 2.86 7.71
CA ALA A 253 -0.93 4.06 8.53
C ALA A 253 -0.24 5.27 7.86
N GLY A 254 0.97 5.07 7.33
CA GLY A 254 1.80 6.14 6.78
C GLY A 254 2.66 6.81 7.85
N ASP A 255 3.50 7.73 7.40
CA ASP A 255 4.54 8.40 8.19
C ASP A 255 4.10 9.74 8.80
N ASN A 256 2.93 10.25 8.44
CA ASN A 256 2.40 11.50 9.00
C ASN A 256 1.29 11.25 10.04
N PRO A 257 1.55 11.53 11.32
CA PRO A 257 0.61 11.22 12.42
C PRO A 257 -0.73 11.96 12.31
N GLN A 258 -0.73 13.16 11.71
CA GLN A 258 -1.95 13.98 11.55
C GLN A 258 -2.97 13.36 10.58
N ARG A 259 -2.54 12.43 9.74
CA ARG A 259 -3.40 11.75 8.78
C ARG A 259 -4.44 10.84 9.44
N LEU A 260 -4.10 10.22 10.55
CA LEU A 260 -4.97 9.29 11.28
C LEU A 260 -5.52 9.93 12.53
N THR A 261 -6.58 10.72 12.39
CA THR A 261 -7.18 11.49 13.47
C THR A 261 -8.05 10.66 14.41
N SER A 262 -8.59 9.54 13.92
CA SER A 262 -9.52 8.71 14.70
C SER A 262 -9.32 7.21 14.48
N GLU A 263 -9.70 6.44 15.49
CA GLU A 263 -9.71 4.97 15.48
C GLU A 263 -10.69 4.43 14.42
N SER A 264 -11.84 5.08 14.27
CA SER A 264 -12.83 4.72 13.23
C SER A 264 -12.30 4.98 11.82
N GLY A 265 -11.53 6.07 11.62
CA GLY A 265 -10.84 6.36 10.35
C GLY A 265 -9.81 5.29 10.00
N PHE A 266 -9.00 4.85 10.96
CA PHE A 266 -8.06 3.75 10.76
C PHE A 266 -8.77 2.43 10.43
N ALA A 267 -9.87 2.12 11.11
CA ALA A 267 -10.65 0.92 10.81
C ALA A 267 -11.30 0.97 9.41
N ALA A 268 -11.75 2.14 8.98
CA ALA A 268 -12.25 2.35 7.61
C ALA A 268 -11.14 2.15 6.59
N LEU A 269 -9.95 2.72 6.84
CA LEU A 269 -8.77 2.55 6.00
C LEU A 269 -8.35 1.08 5.87
N CYS A 270 -8.43 0.30 6.96
CA CYS A 270 -8.14 -1.13 6.95
C CYS A 270 -9.31 -1.99 6.43
N GLY A 271 -10.43 -1.41 6.02
CA GLY A 271 -11.60 -2.14 5.53
C GLY A 271 -12.27 -3.03 6.57
N VAL A 272 -12.17 -2.67 7.86
CA VAL A 272 -12.78 -3.44 8.97
C VAL A 272 -13.89 -2.69 9.71
N SER A 273 -14.26 -1.50 9.27
CA SER A 273 -15.46 -0.80 9.74
C SER A 273 -16.71 -1.58 9.39
N PRO A 274 -17.68 -1.74 10.31
CA PRO A 274 -18.95 -2.36 10.00
C PRO A 274 -19.74 -1.50 9.02
N VAL A 275 -20.30 -2.12 7.98
CA VAL A 275 -21.23 -1.45 7.05
C VAL A 275 -22.64 -1.94 7.37
N PRO A 276 -23.53 -1.07 7.88
CA PRO A 276 -24.86 -1.48 8.27
C PRO A 276 -25.69 -1.93 7.05
N VAL A 277 -26.44 -2.99 7.24
CA VAL A 277 -27.43 -3.50 6.31
C VAL A 277 -28.64 -3.87 7.15
N SER A 278 -29.43 -2.86 7.47
CA SER A 278 -30.62 -3.01 8.32
C SER A 278 -31.87 -2.75 7.50
N SER A 279 -32.87 -3.61 7.66
CA SER A 279 -34.21 -3.37 7.14
C SER A 279 -35.25 -3.83 8.18
N GLY A 280 -36.13 -2.94 8.61
CA GLY A 280 -37.16 -3.25 9.60
C GLY A 280 -36.57 -3.78 10.92
N LYS A 281 -36.95 -4.99 11.30
CA LYS A 281 -36.51 -5.64 12.56
C LYS A 281 -35.12 -6.28 12.50
N THR A 282 -34.47 -6.33 11.33
CA THR A 282 -33.18 -6.99 11.15
C THR A 282 -32.03 -6.00 11.21
N ASN A 283 -31.16 -6.13 12.21
CA ASN A 283 -29.95 -5.32 12.32
C ASN A 283 -28.70 -6.18 12.00
N ARG A 284 -28.15 -6.03 10.80
CA ARG A 284 -26.98 -6.77 10.32
C ARG A 284 -25.90 -5.85 9.75
N HIS A 285 -24.70 -6.36 9.65
CA HIS A 285 -23.57 -5.67 9.03
C HIS A 285 -22.98 -6.55 7.92
N ARG A 286 -22.73 -5.93 6.77
CA ARG A 286 -22.04 -6.60 5.66
C ARG A 286 -20.53 -6.35 5.70
N LEU A 287 -19.79 -7.16 4.93
CA LEU A 287 -18.36 -6.97 4.72
C LEU A 287 -18.09 -5.60 4.07
N ASN A 288 -17.18 -4.83 4.68
CA ASN A 288 -16.62 -3.66 4.03
C ASN A 288 -15.64 -4.11 2.93
N ARG A 289 -15.94 -3.77 1.68
CA ARG A 289 -15.09 -4.06 0.53
C ARG A 289 -14.15 -2.91 0.16
N GLY A 290 -14.29 -1.78 0.83
CA GLY A 290 -13.39 -0.63 0.72
C GLY A 290 -12.13 -0.79 1.57
N GLY A 291 -11.26 0.21 1.51
CA GLY A 291 -10.03 0.26 2.29
C GLY A 291 -8.88 -0.58 1.71
N ASP A 292 -7.77 -0.61 2.45
CA ASP A 292 -6.56 -1.34 2.10
C ASP A 292 -6.74 -2.84 2.32
N ARG A 293 -6.79 -3.60 1.23
CA ARG A 293 -6.93 -5.06 1.27
C ARG A 293 -5.75 -5.76 1.93
N ALA A 294 -4.54 -5.22 1.81
CA ALA A 294 -3.35 -5.80 2.42
C ALA A 294 -3.38 -5.61 3.95
N ALA A 295 -3.82 -4.45 4.43
CA ALA A 295 -4.07 -4.23 5.85
C ALA A 295 -5.20 -5.13 6.40
N ASN A 296 -6.28 -5.28 5.64
CA ASN A 296 -7.36 -6.22 6.00
C ASN A 296 -6.88 -7.65 6.12
N SER A 297 -6.00 -8.09 5.19
CA SER A 297 -5.36 -9.40 5.23
C SER A 297 -4.43 -9.54 6.44
N ALA A 298 -3.62 -8.54 6.76
CA ALA A 298 -2.76 -8.56 7.94
C ALA A 298 -3.57 -8.71 9.23
N LEU A 299 -4.64 -7.93 9.40
CA LEU A 299 -5.56 -8.07 10.54
C LEU A 299 -6.24 -9.44 10.60
N HIS A 300 -6.54 -10.05 9.44
CA HIS A 300 -7.10 -11.39 9.38
C HIS A 300 -6.09 -12.45 9.81
N ILE A 301 -4.84 -12.36 9.38
CA ILE A 301 -3.76 -13.26 9.79
C ILE A 301 -3.55 -13.19 11.30
N ILE A 302 -3.52 -11.99 11.88
CA ILE A 302 -3.42 -11.78 13.33
C ILE A 302 -4.63 -12.43 14.05
N ALA A 303 -5.85 -12.22 13.54
CA ALA A 303 -7.05 -12.80 14.13
C ALA A 303 -7.03 -14.33 14.13
N ILE A 304 -6.61 -14.94 13.02
CA ILE A 304 -6.47 -16.41 12.93
C ILE A 304 -5.34 -16.93 13.83
N GLY A 305 -4.21 -16.21 13.90
CA GLY A 305 -3.11 -16.54 14.81
C GLY A 305 -3.56 -16.53 16.26
N ARG A 306 -4.27 -15.48 16.69
CA ARG A 306 -4.84 -15.41 18.05
C ARG A 306 -5.87 -16.49 18.30
N LEU A 307 -6.73 -16.81 17.35
CA LEU A 307 -7.70 -17.89 17.48
C LEU A 307 -7.03 -19.26 17.73
N ARG A 308 -5.81 -19.46 17.24
CA ARG A 308 -5.04 -20.70 17.46
C ARG A 308 -4.31 -20.73 18.80
N THR A 309 -3.88 -19.61 19.32
CA THR A 309 -2.92 -19.54 20.43
C THR A 309 -3.40 -18.76 21.66
N ASP A 310 -4.59 -18.14 21.61
CA ASP A 310 -5.08 -17.26 22.67
C ASP A 310 -6.45 -17.68 23.18
N THR A 311 -6.51 -18.16 24.43
CA THR A 311 -7.72 -18.65 25.08
C THR A 311 -8.83 -17.58 25.12
N LYS A 312 -8.49 -16.33 25.44
CA LYS A 312 -9.48 -15.23 25.49
C LYS A 312 -10.14 -15.01 24.11
N THR A 313 -9.37 -15.13 23.04
CA THR A 313 -9.88 -15.03 21.67
C THR A 313 -10.78 -16.22 21.32
N GLN A 314 -10.41 -17.42 21.76
CA GLN A 314 -11.21 -18.63 21.55
C GLN A 314 -12.56 -18.52 22.26
N GLU A 315 -12.55 -18.13 23.53
CA GLU A 315 -13.75 -17.92 24.36
C GLU A 315 -14.66 -16.85 23.75
N TYR A 316 -14.09 -15.72 23.30
CA TYR A 316 -14.86 -14.67 22.61
C TYR A 316 -15.57 -15.21 21.36
N VAL A 317 -14.85 -15.95 20.49
CA VAL A 317 -15.45 -16.50 19.28
C VAL A 317 -16.50 -17.56 19.59
N ALA A 318 -16.25 -18.44 20.58
CA ALA A 318 -17.21 -19.44 21.02
C ALA A 318 -18.50 -18.79 21.55
N LYS A 319 -18.38 -17.74 22.39
CA LYS A 319 -19.51 -16.94 22.87
C LYS A 319 -20.32 -16.34 21.73
N ARG A 320 -19.67 -15.70 20.74
CA ARG A 320 -20.36 -15.09 19.59
C ARG A 320 -21.10 -16.13 18.73
N VAL A 321 -20.51 -17.32 18.59
CA VAL A 321 -21.17 -18.43 17.87
C VAL A 321 -22.39 -18.95 18.65
N ALA A 322 -22.29 -19.08 19.98
CA ALA A 322 -23.42 -19.45 20.83
C ALA A 322 -24.57 -18.41 20.79
N GLU A 323 -24.24 -17.13 20.58
CA GLU A 323 -25.21 -16.04 20.37
C GLU A 323 -25.86 -16.07 18.96
N GLY A 324 -25.56 -17.08 18.11
CA GLY A 324 -26.15 -17.25 16.76
C GLY A 324 -25.40 -16.53 15.63
N HIS A 325 -24.21 -15.99 15.89
CA HIS A 325 -23.37 -15.42 14.82
C HIS A 325 -22.55 -16.51 14.12
N SER A 326 -22.30 -16.34 12.83
CA SER A 326 -21.35 -17.20 12.13
C SER A 326 -19.91 -16.94 12.61
N LYS A 327 -19.04 -17.94 12.52
CA LYS A 327 -17.61 -17.81 12.82
C LYS A 327 -16.96 -16.66 12.04
N MET A 328 -17.37 -16.45 10.79
CA MET A 328 -16.86 -15.34 9.95
C MET A 328 -17.32 -13.96 10.45
N GLU A 329 -18.51 -13.85 11.02
CA GLU A 329 -18.97 -12.62 11.66
C GLU A 329 -18.19 -12.32 12.92
N ALA A 330 -17.96 -13.33 13.77
CA ALA A 330 -17.12 -13.21 14.96
C ALA A 330 -15.69 -12.75 14.60
N LEU A 331 -15.09 -13.33 13.53
CA LEU A 331 -13.79 -12.91 13.03
C LEU A 331 -13.78 -11.46 12.49
N ARG A 332 -14.86 -11.00 11.86
CA ARG A 332 -14.97 -9.57 11.44
C ARG A 332 -14.97 -8.64 12.65
N CYS A 333 -15.72 -8.97 13.69
CA CYS A 333 -15.70 -8.22 14.94
C CYS A 333 -14.32 -8.23 15.58
N LEU A 334 -13.67 -9.40 15.64
CA LEU A 334 -12.31 -9.53 16.18
C LEU A 334 -11.31 -8.65 15.44
N LYS A 335 -11.33 -8.63 14.10
CA LYS A 335 -10.47 -7.73 13.31
C LYS A 335 -10.69 -6.26 13.66
N ARG A 336 -11.92 -5.86 13.95
CA ARG A 336 -12.24 -4.50 14.37
C ARG A 336 -11.62 -4.17 15.74
N TYR A 337 -11.62 -5.10 16.70
CA TYR A 337 -10.94 -4.94 17.98
C TYR A 337 -9.43 -4.87 17.83
N ILE A 338 -8.84 -5.75 16.99
CA ILE A 338 -7.41 -5.73 16.69
C ILE A 338 -7.01 -4.40 16.05
N SER A 339 -7.81 -3.85 15.13
CA SER A 339 -7.52 -2.55 14.51
C SER A 339 -7.51 -1.41 15.52
N ARG A 340 -8.36 -1.45 16.55
CA ARG A 340 -8.37 -0.50 17.67
C ARG A 340 -7.09 -0.57 18.50
N GLU A 341 -6.67 -1.78 18.83
CA GLU A 341 -5.41 -2.02 19.56
C GLU A 341 -4.22 -1.48 18.76
N VAL A 342 -4.13 -1.83 17.46
CA VAL A 342 -3.07 -1.35 16.56
C VAL A 342 -3.05 0.17 16.46
N TYR A 343 -4.20 0.81 16.26
CA TYR A 343 -4.30 2.26 16.19
C TYR A 343 -3.77 2.94 17.46
N THR A 344 -4.14 2.41 18.63
CA THR A 344 -3.68 2.95 19.92
C THR A 344 -2.16 2.88 20.05
N LEU A 345 -1.57 1.75 19.65
CA LEU A 345 -0.12 1.55 19.68
C LEU A 345 0.60 2.51 18.72
N LEU A 346 0.15 2.60 17.48
CA LEU A 346 0.75 3.48 16.48
C LEU A 346 0.64 4.97 16.87
N ARG A 347 -0.50 5.38 17.46
CA ARG A 347 -0.70 6.74 17.94
C ARG A 347 0.23 7.10 19.10
N ASN A 348 0.39 6.21 20.07
CA ASN A 348 1.25 6.45 21.23
C ASN A 348 2.72 6.57 20.84
N GLN A 349 3.16 5.75 19.91
CA GLN A 349 4.51 5.74 19.38
C GLN A 349 4.86 7.04 18.64
N ASN A 350 3.95 7.53 17.79
CA ASN A 350 4.12 8.82 17.11
C ASN A 350 4.23 10.00 18.09
N ARG A 351 3.58 9.91 19.27
CA ARG A 351 3.72 10.93 20.33
C ARG A 351 5.09 10.90 20.99
N GLN A 352 5.65 9.71 21.20
CA GLN A 352 6.98 9.55 21.81
C GLN A 352 8.09 10.08 20.89
N ILE A 353 8.03 9.77 19.58
CA ILE A 353 9.00 10.25 18.58
C ILE A 353 8.98 11.78 18.51
N ASN A 354 7.80 12.40 18.49
CA ASN A 354 7.66 13.85 18.43
C ASN A 354 8.13 14.55 19.74
N SER A 355 7.94 13.92 20.90
CA SER A 355 8.44 14.49 22.17
C SER A 355 9.97 14.45 22.28
N THR A 356 10.61 13.46 21.68
CA THR A 356 12.09 13.34 21.67
C THR A 356 12.75 14.34 20.70
N GLN A 357 12.07 14.69 19.57
CA GLN A 357 12.57 15.69 18.62
C GLN A 357 12.42 17.16 19.09
N ILE A 358 11.58 17.43 20.09
CA ILE A 358 11.41 18.78 20.66
C ILE A 358 12.43 19.05 21.79
N THR A 359 13.09 18.01 22.27
CA THR A 359 14.04 18.09 23.40
C THR A 359 15.52 18.05 22.97
N THR A 360 15.79 17.93 21.67
CA THR A 360 17.10 18.06 21.02
C THR A 360 17.16 19.32 20.16
#